data_65de1058eebcbdc0e8619871ecfb2d5c
#
_entry.id   65de1058eebcbdc0e8619871ecfb2d5c
#
_cell.length_a   1.000
_cell.length_b   1.000
_cell.length_c   1.000
_cell.angle_alpha   90.00
_cell.angle_beta   90.00
_cell.angle_gamma   90.00
#
_symmetry.space_group_name_H-M   'P 1'
#
loop_
_entity.id
_entity.type
_entity.pdbx_description
1 polymer ?
#
loop_
_entity_poly.entity_id
_entity_poly.type
_entity_poly.pdbx_seq_one_letter_code
_entity_poly.pdbx_strand_id
1 'polypeptide(L)'
;ASAPSLPSSSNDAGVLVLFAPTLRATQRVAALLAADARRGDVLCLHGEVGAGKSALSRAYVRAVAGDPHVDVPSPTFLLQQVYDDHCDDDDAGPPPVHHFDLYRLKGPGDCDRLGLEESFATASSLIEWAERLGERCPGERLDVYIDAAAVGDGAGASEGAGVVVELDDGEDGE
;
A
#
# COMPACT_ATOMS: atom_id res chain seq x y z
N ALA A 1 -20.80 -0.24 26.24
CA ALA A 1 -19.75 -0.32 25.23
C ALA A 1 -20.40 0.02 23.90
N SER A 2 -20.21 1.26 23.41
CA SER A 2 -20.67 1.65 22.07
C SER A 2 -19.65 1.12 21.07
N ALA A 3 -20.13 0.36 20.08
CA ALA A 3 -19.36 0.03 18.91
C ALA A 3 -18.91 1.34 18.24
N PRO A 4 -17.72 1.36 17.58
CA PRO A 4 -17.33 2.50 16.77
C PRO A 4 -18.47 2.72 15.76
N SER A 5 -19.01 3.94 15.73
CA SER A 5 -19.99 4.34 14.74
C SER A 5 -19.29 4.31 13.39
N LEU A 6 -19.73 3.35 12.58
CA LEU A 6 -19.40 3.36 11.15
C LEU A 6 -19.85 4.71 10.58
N PRO A 7 -19.04 5.36 9.72
CA PRO A 7 -19.48 6.55 9.03
C PRO A 7 -20.79 6.22 8.31
N SER A 8 -21.77 7.10 8.46
CA SER A 8 -23.06 6.99 7.79
C SER A 8 -22.80 6.94 6.29
N SER A 9 -23.36 5.94 5.61
CA SER A 9 -23.33 5.76 4.17
C SER A 9 -23.77 7.04 3.44
N SER A 10 -22.85 7.94 3.20
CA SER A 10 -22.92 8.85 2.06
C SER A 10 -22.51 8.03 0.84
N ASN A 11 -23.26 8.17 -0.25
CA ASN A 11 -23.02 7.56 -1.54
C ASN A 11 -21.70 8.07 -2.14
N ASP A 12 -20.54 7.79 -1.55
CA ASP A 12 -19.24 7.90 -2.17
C ASP A 12 -18.92 6.53 -2.78
N ALA A 13 -19.13 6.44 -4.08
CA ALA A 13 -18.74 5.27 -4.85
C ALA A 13 -17.22 5.22 -4.86
N GLY A 14 -16.62 4.27 -4.13
CA GLY A 14 -15.20 4.01 -4.23
C GLY A 14 -14.44 3.78 -2.92
N VAL A 15 -14.95 4.16 -1.75
CA VAL A 15 -14.24 3.96 -0.48
C VAL A 15 -14.62 2.62 0.16
N LEU A 16 -13.62 1.77 0.40
CA LEU A 16 -13.77 0.51 1.14
C LEU A 16 -12.98 0.57 2.44
N VAL A 17 -13.64 0.47 3.57
CA VAL A 17 -13.00 0.42 4.89
C VAL A 17 -12.86 -1.02 5.36
N LEU A 18 -11.63 -1.45 5.63
CA LEU A 18 -11.30 -2.78 6.11
C LEU A 18 -10.63 -2.71 7.49
N PHE A 19 -11.08 -3.52 8.42
CA PHE A 19 -10.46 -3.65 9.74
C PHE A 19 -9.56 -4.88 9.81
N ALA A 20 -8.26 -4.66 10.02
CA ALA A 20 -7.23 -5.69 10.08
C ALA A 20 -6.58 -5.75 11.48
N PRO A 21 -7.19 -6.42 12.47
CA PRO A 21 -6.75 -6.40 13.87
C PRO A 21 -5.46 -7.18 14.14
N THR A 22 -4.91 -7.85 13.16
CA THR A 22 -3.70 -8.67 13.29
C THR A 22 -2.84 -8.59 12.05
N LEU A 23 -1.54 -8.85 12.17
CA LEU A 23 -0.64 -8.99 11.02
C LEU A 23 -1.19 -9.96 9.95
N ARG A 24 -1.82 -11.06 10.40
CA ARG A 24 -2.44 -12.02 9.47
C ARG A 24 -3.63 -11.41 8.72
N ALA A 25 -4.40 -10.53 9.34
CA ALA A 25 -5.47 -9.80 8.65
C ALA A 25 -4.88 -8.81 7.63
N THR A 26 -3.83 -8.05 7.99
CA THR A 26 -3.10 -7.19 7.05
C THR A 26 -2.56 -7.98 5.86
N GLN A 27 -2.01 -9.19 6.09
CA GLN A 27 -1.56 -10.08 5.02
C GLN A 27 -2.69 -10.51 4.07
N ARG A 28 -3.90 -10.72 4.59
CA ARG A 28 -5.08 -11.04 3.77
C ARG A 28 -5.54 -9.85 2.94
N VAL A 29 -5.52 -8.64 3.51
CA VAL A 29 -5.81 -7.40 2.77
C VAL A 29 -4.80 -7.24 1.64
N ALA A 30 -3.51 -7.38 1.92
CA ALA A 30 -2.47 -7.33 0.91
C ALA A 30 -2.66 -8.38 -0.20
N ALA A 31 -3.05 -9.61 0.14
CA ALA A 31 -3.32 -10.66 -0.82
C ALA A 31 -4.55 -10.35 -1.69
N LEU A 32 -5.57 -9.68 -1.16
CA LEU A 32 -6.72 -9.21 -1.95
C LEU A 32 -6.29 -8.13 -2.95
N LEU A 33 -5.48 -7.16 -2.52
CA LEU A 33 -4.94 -6.11 -3.40
C LEU A 33 -4.03 -6.68 -4.49
N ALA A 34 -3.30 -7.76 -4.19
CA ALA A 34 -2.38 -8.41 -5.11
C ALA A 34 -3.05 -9.37 -6.11
N ALA A 35 -4.30 -9.78 -5.85
CA ALA A 35 -4.96 -10.85 -6.60
C ALA A 35 -5.16 -10.55 -8.09
N ASP A 36 -5.28 -9.28 -8.45
CA ASP A 36 -5.44 -8.81 -9.83
C ASP A 36 -4.37 -7.73 -10.17
N ALA A 37 -3.21 -7.81 -9.53
CA ALA A 37 -2.13 -6.85 -9.74
C ALA A 37 -1.65 -6.85 -11.20
N ARG A 38 -1.48 -5.65 -11.76
CA ARG A 38 -1.12 -5.42 -13.16
C ARG A 38 0.04 -4.43 -13.28
N ARG A 39 0.70 -4.47 -14.43
CA ARG A 39 1.59 -3.39 -14.83
C ARG A 39 0.78 -2.10 -14.97
N GLY A 40 1.28 -1.03 -14.41
CA GLY A 40 0.58 0.25 -14.39
C GLY A 40 -0.16 0.55 -13.08
N ASP A 41 -0.40 -0.46 -12.25
CA ASP A 41 -1.05 -0.22 -10.95
C ASP A 41 -0.14 0.59 -10.03
N VAL A 42 -0.71 1.62 -9.40
CA VAL A 42 -0.03 2.43 -8.40
C VAL A 42 -0.81 2.43 -7.09
N LEU A 43 -0.19 1.94 -6.03
CA LEU A 43 -0.74 1.92 -4.67
C LEU A 43 0.01 2.95 -3.81
N CYS A 44 -0.68 4.01 -3.41
CA CYS A 44 -0.18 5.07 -2.55
C CYS A 44 -0.52 4.76 -1.09
N LEU A 45 0.49 4.52 -0.26
CA LEU A 45 0.32 4.12 1.14
C LEU A 45 0.50 5.32 2.06
N HIS A 46 -0.57 5.70 2.74
CA HIS A 46 -0.64 6.81 3.68
C HIS A 46 -0.74 6.31 5.12
N GLY A 47 -0.26 7.09 6.06
CA GLY A 47 -0.35 6.80 7.49
C GLY A 47 0.92 7.16 8.25
N GLU A 48 0.80 7.28 9.57
CA GLU A 48 1.90 7.66 10.45
C GLU A 48 3.02 6.61 10.50
N VAL A 49 4.14 7.00 11.09
CA VAL A 49 5.24 6.06 11.40
C VAL A 49 4.70 4.95 12.30
N GLY A 50 4.95 3.71 11.93
CA GLY A 50 4.47 2.54 12.69
C GLY A 50 3.04 2.11 12.39
N ALA A 51 2.29 2.80 11.53
CA ALA A 51 0.91 2.44 11.16
C ALA A 51 0.80 1.06 10.48
N GLY A 52 1.87 0.57 9.85
CA GLY A 52 1.88 -0.74 9.21
C GLY A 52 2.11 -0.74 7.69
N LYS A 53 2.45 0.42 7.10
CA LYS A 53 2.73 0.55 5.66
C LYS A 53 3.70 -0.53 5.16
N SER A 54 4.89 -0.62 5.75
CA SER A 54 5.90 -1.61 5.35
C SER A 54 5.48 -3.07 5.64
N ALA A 55 4.54 -3.30 6.56
CA ALA A 55 3.98 -4.63 6.77
C ALA A 55 3.02 -5.01 5.64
N LEU A 56 2.21 -4.07 5.19
CA LEU A 56 1.32 -4.24 4.03
C LEU A 56 2.16 -4.41 2.74
N SER A 57 3.15 -3.55 2.52
CA SER A 57 4.05 -3.62 1.35
C SER A 57 4.74 -4.96 1.24
N ARG A 58 5.32 -5.46 2.36
CA ARG A 58 5.96 -6.78 2.41
C ARG A 58 4.99 -7.91 2.06
N ALA A 59 3.78 -7.84 2.58
CA ALA A 59 2.77 -8.86 2.33
C ALA A 59 2.29 -8.82 0.86
N TYR A 60 2.15 -7.63 0.29
CA TYR A 60 1.78 -7.43 -1.11
C TYR A 60 2.84 -8.00 -2.07
N VAL A 61 4.11 -7.63 -1.90
CA VAL A 61 5.21 -8.14 -2.72
C VAL A 61 5.23 -9.68 -2.70
N ARG A 62 5.12 -10.28 -1.51
CA ARG A 62 5.08 -11.75 -1.36
C ARG A 62 3.87 -12.39 -2.03
N ALA A 63 2.73 -11.71 -2.00
CA ALA A 63 1.52 -12.21 -2.64
C ALA A 63 1.61 -12.15 -4.17
N VAL A 64 2.13 -11.05 -4.75
CA VAL A 64 2.36 -10.92 -6.19
C VAL A 64 3.39 -11.94 -6.66
N ALA A 65 4.50 -12.09 -5.93
CA ALA A 65 5.55 -13.06 -6.27
C ALA A 65 5.14 -14.52 -6.06
N GLY A 66 4.01 -14.78 -5.37
CA GLY A 66 3.59 -16.14 -5.03
C GLY A 66 4.53 -16.86 -4.07
N ASP A 67 5.48 -16.16 -3.46
CA ASP A 67 6.49 -16.72 -2.54
C ASP A 67 6.48 -15.99 -1.18
N PRO A 68 6.06 -16.67 -0.10
CA PRO A 68 6.04 -16.10 1.24
C PRO A 68 7.45 -15.85 1.84
N HIS A 69 8.50 -16.37 1.22
CA HIS A 69 9.88 -16.29 1.70
C HIS A 69 10.70 -15.17 1.08
N VAL A 70 10.16 -14.45 0.09
CA VAL A 70 10.84 -13.29 -0.49
C VAL A 70 11.27 -12.34 0.63
N ASP A 71 12.55 -11.97 0.64
CA ASP A 71 13.04 -10.95 1.58
C ASP A 71 12.64 -9.56 1.10
N VAL A 72 11.85 -8.87 1.92
CA VAL A 72 11.31 -7.55 1.60
C VAL A 72 11.69 -6.57 2.72
N PRO A 73 12.92 -6.04 2.70
CA PRO A 73 13.31 -4.96 3.60
C PRO A 73 12.55 -3.67 3.26
N SER A 74 12.44 -2.74 4.24
CA SER A 74 11.96 -1.40 3.92
C SER A 74 13.05 -0.64 3.15
N PRO A 75 12.72 -0.05 1.98
CA PRO A 75 13.70 0.66 1.16
C PRO A 75 14.00 2.08 1.64
N THR A 76 13.77 2.40 2.92
CA THR A 76 13.93 3.76 3.49
C THR A 76 15.30 4.40 3.19
N PHE A 77 16.35 3.60 3.05
CA PHE A 77 17.69 4.11 2.71
C PHE A 77 17.97 4.11 1.21
N LEU A 78 17.43 3.13 0.48
CA LEU A 78 17.63 2.96 -0.96
C LEU A 78 16.60 3.73 -1.78
N LEU A 79 15.52 4.17 -1.16
CA LEU A 79 14.33 4.83 -1.71
C LEU A 79 13.50 3.94 -2.64
N GLN A 80 14.09 2.95 -3.31
CA GLN A 80 13.43 2.00 -4.21
C GLN A 80 14.04 0.61 -4.06
N GLN A 81 13.18 -0.40 -4.16
CA GLN A 81 13.52 -1.82 -4.30
C GLN A 81 12.67 -2.41 -5.42
N VAL A 82 13.28 -3.19 -6.30
CA VAL A 82 12.62 -3.88 -7.41
C VAL A 82 12.53 -5.37 -7.12
N TYR A 83 11.39 -5.97 -7.39
CA TYR A 83 11.11 -7.40 -7.27
C TYR A 83 10.57 -7.89 -8.61
N ASP A 84 11.39 -8.57 -9.38
CA ASP A 84 11.12 -9.05 -10.74
C ASP A 84 11.55 -10.51 -10.98
N ASP A 85 12.19 -11.17 -10.00
CA ASP A 85 12.66 -12.56 -10.09
C ASP A 85 11.52 -13.58 -10.39
N HIS A 86 10.26 -13.18 -10.17
CA HIS A 86 9.07 -13.99 -10.40
C HIS A 86 8.42 -13.73 -11.75
N CYS A 87 8.96 -12.80 -12.54
CA CYS A 87 8.39 -12.43 -13.84
C CYS A 87 8.89 -13.38 -14.93
N ASP A 88 7.97 -13.75 -15.82
CA ASP A 88 8.31 -14.49 -17.03
C ASP A 88 8.66 -13.53 -18.19
N ASP A 89 9.45 -14.01 -19.15
CA ASP A 89 9.91 -13.22 -20.29
C ASP A 89 8.78 -12.79 -21.25
N ASP A 90 7.60 -13.41 -21.16
CA ASP A 90 6.47 -13.21 -22.08
C ASP A 90 5.41 -12.21 -21.60
N ASP A 91 5.65 -11.49 -20.52
CA ASP A 91 4.72 -10.52 -19.89
C ASP A 91 3.34 -11.09 -19.51
N ALA A 92 3.13 -12.39 -19.59
CA ALA A 92 1.87 -13.03 -19.25
C ALA A 92 1.74 -13.35 -17.76
N GLY A 93 2.84 -13.29 -17.02
CA GLY A 93 2.92 -13.54 -15.59
C GLY A 93 2.56 -12.33 -14.72
N PRO A 94 2.69 -12.49 -13.40
CA PRO A 94 2.50 -11.37 -12.48
C PRO A 94 3.47 -10.23 -12.79
N PRO A 95 3.07 -8.95 -12.53
CA PRO A 95 3.92 -7.80 -12.84
C PRO A 95 5.14 -7.76 -11.92
N PRO A 96 6.25 -7.13 -12.35
CA PRO A 96 7.28 -6.72 -11.40
C PRO A 96 6.69 -5.76 -10.37
N VAL A 97 7.21 -5.80 -9.14
CA VAL A 97 6.79 -4.87 -8.10
C VAL A 97 7.92 -3.89 -7.81
N HIS A 98 7.63 -2.60 -7.92
CA HIS A 98 8.53 -1.52 -7.53
C HIS A 98 8.05 -0.94 -6.20
N HIS A 99 8.86 -1.10 -5.16
CA HIS A 99 8.55 -0.64 -3.79
C HIS A 99 9.38 0.61 -3.47
N PHE A 100 8.69 1.72 -3.22
CA PHE A 100 9.29 3.00 -2.86
C PHE A 100 8.97 3.34 -1.41
N ASP A 101 9.95 3.95 -0.71
CA ASP A 101 9.76 4.58 0.59
C ASP A 101 10.32 6.01 0.51
N LEU A 102 9.42 6.98 0.44
CA LEU A 102 9.76 8.38 0.22
C LEU A 102 9.90 9.18 1.52
N TYR A 103 9.91 8.52 2.69
CA TYR A 103 10.00 9.16 4.01
C TYR A 103 11.11 10.21 4.10
N ARG A 104 12.28 9.93 3.51
CA ARG A 104 13.47 10.78 3.58
C ARG A 104 13.46 11.94 2.60
N LEU A 105 12.58 11.93 1.62
CA LEU A 105 12.47 13.00 0.64
C LEU A 105 11.79 14.22 1.24
N LYS A 106 12.21 15.39 0.82
CA LYS A 106 11.66 16.66 1.31
C LYS A 106 10.49 17.15 0.45
N GLY A 107 10.38 16.64 -0.78
CA GLY A 107 9.32 17.02 -1.70
C GLY A 107 9.54 16.50 -3.12
N PRO A 108 8.66 16.90 -4.05
CA PRO A 108 8.59 16.34 -5.42
C PRO A 108 9.89 16.46 -6.22
N GLY A 109 10.69 17.52 -6.00
CA GLY A 109 11.96 17.72 -6.71
C GLY A 109 13.02 16.66 -6.39
N ASP A 110 12.93 16.01 -5.22
CA ASP A 110 13.84 14.93 -4.85
C ASP A 110 13.53 13.62 -5.57
N CYS A 111 12.34 13.53 -6.19
CA CYS A 111 11.86 12.34 -6.92
C CYS A 111 12.43 12.22 -8.35
N ASP A 112 13.06 13.26 -8.90
CA ASP A 112 13.51 13.35 -10.31
C ASP A 112 14.42 12.19 -10.76
N ARG A 113 15.07 11.52 -9.83
CA ARG A 113 16.06 10.46 -10.10
C ARG A 113 15.52 9.05 -9.86
N LEU A 114 14.24 8.92 -9.48
CA LEU A 114 13.67 7.62 -9.08
C LEU A 114 13.07 6.85 -10.26
N GLY A 115 13.00 7.41 -11.47
CA GLY A 115 12.43 6.73 -12.63
C GLY A 115 10.94 6.40 -12.43
N LEU A 116 10.19 7.30 -11.78
CA LEU A 116 8.80 7.05 -11.39
C LEU A 116 7.91 6.77 -12.60
N GLU A 117 8.05 7.56 -13.68
CA GLU A 117 7.22 7.44 -14.89
C GLU A 117 7.40 6.07 -15.54
N GLU A 118 8.63 5.55 -15.60
CA GLU A 118 8.91 4.20 -16.10
C GLU A 118 8.30 3.14 -15.16
N SER A 119 8.46 3.31 -13.85
CA SER A 119 7.90 2.40 -12.85
C SER A 119 6.38 2.34 -12.93
N PHE A 120 5.71 3.50 -13.07
CA PHE A 120 4.26 3.58 -13.20
C PHE A 120 3.73 2.97 -14.50
N ALA A 121 4.55 2.90 -15.55
CA ALA A 121 4.14 2.28 -16.82
C ALA A 121 4.39 0.77 -16.88
N THR A 122 5.41 0.25 -16.17
CA THR A 122 5.93 -1.10 -16.41
C THR A 122 5.79 -2.06 -15.24
N ALA A 123 5.46 -1.55 -14.04
CA ALA A 123 5.39 -2.33 -12.82
C ALA A 123 4.11 -2.07 -12.05
N SER A 124 3.80 -2.93 -11.09
CA SER A 124 2.91 -2.57 -9.99
C SER A 124 3.73 -1.82 -8.94
N SER A 125 3.41 -0.56 -8.69
CA SER A 125 4.18 0.34 -7.83
C SER A 125 3.55 0.50 -6.47
N LEU A 126 4.29 0.22 -5.39
CA LEU A 126 3.94 0.50 -4.02
C LEU A 126 4.71 1.73 -3.54
N ILE A 127 4.03 2.73 -3.00
CA ILE A 127 4.66 3.98 -2.59
C ILE A 127 4.29 4.30 -1.15
N GLU A 128 5.23 4.10 -0.23
CA GLU A 128 5.10 4.58 1.15
C GLU A 128 5.44 6.07 1.20
N TRP A 129 4.68 6.86 1.96
CA TRP A 129 4.79 8.31 2.06
C TRP A 129 4.50 9.01 0.72
N ALA A 130 3.43 8.59 0.08
CA ALA A 130 3.04 9.05 -1.26
C ALA A 130 2.78 10.56 -1.34
N GLU A 131 2.45 11.23 -0.23
CA GLU A 131 2.32 12.68 -0.15
C GLU A 131 3.60 13.44 -0.56
N ARG A 132 4.76 12.77 -0.55
CA ARG A 132 6.03 13.35 -1.03
C ARG A 132 6.10 13.50 -2.54
N LEU A 133 5.26 12.80 -3.28
CA LEU A 133 5.16 12.94 -4.74
C LEU A 133 4.59 14.30 -5.15
N GLY A 134 3.64 14.85 -4.38
CA GLY A 134 2.93 16.07 -4.74
C GLY A 134 2.31 15.94 -6.13
N GLU A 135 2.60 16.89 -7.03
CA GLU A 135 2.09 16.93 -8.41
C GLU A 135 2.57 15.76 -9.31
N ARG A 136 3.52 14.96 -8.85
CA ARG A 136 4.00 13.74 -9.57
C ARG A 136 3.17 12.50 -9.26
N CYS A 137 2.24 12.61 -8.33
CA CYS A 137 1.32 11.52 -8.03
C CYS A 137 0.43 11.28 -9.26
N PRO A 138 0.35 10.05 -9.79
CA PRO A 138 -0.50 9.78 -10.95
C PRO A 138 -1.98 9.94 -10.59
N GLY A 139 -2.80 10.37 -11.57
CA GLY A 139 -4.24 10.52 -11.38
C GLY A 139 -4.92 9.15 -11.20
N GLU A 140 -4.51 8.14 -12.00
CA GLU A 140 -4.98 6.77 -11.82
C GLU A 140 -4.12 6.07 -10.77
N ARG A 141 -4.67 5.85 -9.58
CA ARG A 141 -4.01 5.21 -8.46
C ARG A 141 -5.02 4.68 -7.46
N LEU A 142 -4.57 3.84 -6.55
CA LEU A 142 -5.30 3.43 -5.37
C LEU A 142 -4.65 4.06 -4.13
N ASP A 143 -5.35 4.93 -3.44
CA ASP A 143 -4.92 5.49 -2.16
C ASP A 143 -5.32 4.54 -1.01
N VAL A 144 -4.34 4.10 -0.23
CA VAL A 144 -4.51 3.17 0.89
C VAL A 144 -4.12 3.88 2.18
N TYR A 145 -5.10 4.26 2.97
CA TYR A 145 -4.89 4.91 4.27
C TYR A 145 -4.81 3.87 5.37
N ILE A 146 -3.74 3.89 6.14
CA ILE A 146 -3.45 2.91 7.18
C ILE A 146 -3.35 3.63 8.52
N ASP A 147 -4.36 3.41 9.37
CA ASP A 147 -4.40 3.95 10.72
C ASP A 147 -4.28 2.83 11.76
N ALA A 148 -3.47 3.07 12.78
CA ALA A 148 -3.41 2.20 13.94
C ALA A 148 -4.68 2.41 14.78
N ALA A 149 -5.70 1.62 14.55
CA ALA A 149 -6.90 1.65 15.38
C ALA A 149 -6.57 1.10 16.77
N ALA A 150 -6.79 1.91 17.80
CA ALA A 150 -6.81 1.41 19.18
C ALA A 150 -7.97 0.41 19.31
N VAL A 151 -7.66 -0.86 19.50
CA VAL A 151 -8.67 -1.85 19.90
C VAL A 151 -9.10 -1.50 21.33
N GLY A 152 -10.34 -1.03 21.48
CA GLY A 152 -10.88 -0.60 22.76
C GLY A 152 -10.77 -1.69 23.84
N ASP A 153 -10.56 -1.26 25.08
CA ASP A 153 -10.37 -2.01 26.32
C ASP A 153 -11.48 -3.01 26.63
N GLY A 154 -11.53 -4.11 25.90
CA GLY A 154 -12.31 -5.29 26.27
C GLY A 154 -11.39 -6.25 27.03
N ALA A 155 -11.66 -6.50 28.30
CA ALA A 155 -10.90 -7.37 29.18
C ALA A 155 -10.59 -8.72 28.50
N GLY A 156 -9.31 -8.93 28.14
CA GLY A 156 -8.79 -10.20 27.60
C GLY A 156 -8.24 -10.15 26.17
N ALA A 157 -8.20 -9.00 25.51
CA ALA A 157 -7.58 -8.88 24.21
C ALA A 157 -6.09 -8.59 24.34
N SER A 158 -5.24 -9.44 23.74
CA SER A 158 -3.84 -9.15 23.50
C SER A 158 -3.72 -7.81 22.76
N GLU A 159 -2.75 -6.98 23.15
CA GLU A 159 -2.40 -5.71 22.50
C GLU A 159 -2.14 -5.93 21.00
N GLY A 160 -3.12 -5.74 20.17
CA GLY A 160 -3.05 -5.78 18.72
C GLY A 160 -3.56 -4.47 18.17
N ALA A 161 -2.68 -3.61 17.68
CA ALA A 161 -3.10 -2.46 16.91
C ALA A 161 -3.86 -2.97 15.67
N GLY A 162 -5.14 -2.65 15.58
CA GLY A 162 -5.91 -2.90 14.35
C GLY A 162 -5.48 -1.89 13.30
N VAL A 163 -5.29 -2.34 12.07
CA VAL A 163 -5.03 -1.47 10.93
C VAL A 163 -6.34 -1.26 10.20
N VAL A 164 -6.77 -0.01 10.08
CA VAL A 164 -7.89 0.37 9.20
C VAL A 164 -7.28 0.70 7.85
N VAL A 165 -7.79 0.12 6.78
CA VAL A 165 -7.36 0.39 5.41
C VAL A 165 -8.56 1.01 4.71
N GLU A 166 -8.42 2.27 4.30
CA GLU A 166 -9.34 2.93 3.39
C GLU A 166 -8.78 2.84 1.98
N LEU A 167 -9.59 2.48 1.03
CA LEU A 167 -9.24 2.40 -0.38
C LEU A 167 -10.00 3.50 -1.09
N ASP A 168 -9.27 4.43 -1.69
CA ASP A 168 -9.81 5.48 -2.54
C ASP A 168 -9.27 5.27 -3.96
N ASP A 169 -10.13 5.27 -4.96
CA ASP A 169 -9.78 5.08 -6.37
C ASP A 169 -9.26 6.35 -7.05
N GLY A 170 -9.13 7.42 -6.28
CA GLY A 170 -8.46 8.65 -6.71
C GLY A 170 -9.11 9.39 -7.88
N GLU A 171 -10.41 9.14 -8.17
CA GLU A 171 -11.14 9.98 -9.12
C GLU A 171 -11.31 11.37 -8.52
N ASP A 172 -10.35 12.25 -8.83
CA ASP A 172 -10.50 13.68 -8.59
C ASP A 172 -11.68 14.16 -9.42
N GLY A 173 -12.82 14.38 -8.75
CA GLY A 173 -14.02 14.91 -9.40
C GLY A 173 -13.71 16.23 -10.09
N GLU A 174 -14.01 16.27 -11.40
CA GLU A 174 -14.06 17.49 -12.18
C GLU A 174 -14.99 18.56 -11.57
#